data_6bc53cb5dd86960a6123f0a7632c36ca
#
_entry.id   6bc53cb5dd86960a6123f0a7632c36ca
#
_cell.length_a   1.000
_cell.length_b   1.000
_cell.length_c   1.000
_cell.angle_alpha   90.00
_cell.angle_beta   90.00
_cell.angle_gamma   90.00
#
_symmetry.space_group_name_H-M   'P 1'
#
loop_
_entity.id
_entity.type
_entity.pdbx_description
1 polymer ?
#
loop_
_entity_poly.entity_id
_entity_poly.type
_entity_poly.pdbx_seq_one_letter_code
_entity_poly.pdbx_strand_id
1 'polypeptide(L)'
;MRRTILSSILVLLSTMAFAQSSSPESLYERGMDAITGIGPTRNDMQGIDYFRRSADLGFGPAQIALAYYYETGTAIAGSQSQALDLYRKAAQQGDPLAGWLAGRRYFLGNGVQRDPDAAQKWLKVAADQNNAYGAYYMGRLMADRDYTKAPKLYKIAADQGLPQAQYFYAKTLQDGRGIAQDRFAAYVWFSIAADAGYAVAGTGLGELESGGYLTTDQVSEAKAKARDMEQVVIRAVTARGCSGWDGEFDEFPTPPPPKLQRYCH
;
A
#
# COMPACT_ATOMS: atom_id res chain seq x y z
N MET A 1 20.65 49.11 -27.11
CA MET A 1 20.90 48.20 -26.01
C MET A 1 19.63 47.81 -25.19
N ARG A 2 18.72 48.71 -24.79
CA ARG A 2 17.51 48.33 -24.00
C ARG A 2 16.51 47.41 -24.74
N ARG A 3 16.35 47.53 -26.05
CA ARG A 3 15.43 46.65 -26.84
C ARG A 3 15.92 45.21 -27.02
N THR A 4 17.21 44.98 -27.06
CA THR A 4 17.81 43.65 -27.20
C THR A 4 17.75 42.87 -25.88
N ILE A 5 17.85 43.51 -24.74
CA ILE A 5 17.75 42.89 -23.42
C ILE A 5 16.31 42.42 -23.14
N LEU A 6 15.31 43.25 -23.49
CA LEU A 6 13.89 42.87 -23.29
C LEU A 6 13.46 41.69 -24.18
N SER A 7 13.93 41.62 -25.41
CA SER A 7 13.63 40.44 -26.27
C SER A 7 14.30 39.15 -25.78
N SER A 8 15.52 39.23 -25.25
CA SER A 8 16.21 38.09 -24.66
C SER A 8 15.54 37.58 -23.37
N ILE A 9 15.04 38.49 -22.52
CA ILE A 9 14.29 38.12 -21.29
C ILE A 9 12.95 37.49 -21.66
N LEU A 10 12.24 38.02 -22.65
CA LEU A 10 10.95 37.48 -23.09
C LEU A 10 11.10 36.04 -23.70
N VAL A 11 12.16 35.80 -24.46
CA VAL A 11 12.50 34.45 -25.00
C VAL A 11 12.87 33.53 -23.86
N LEU A 12 13.66 33.94 -22.88
CA LEU A 12 14.01 33.13 -21.71
C LEU A 12 12.79 32.80 -20.86
N LEU A 13 11.89 33.74 -20.63
CA LEU A 13 10.64 33.52 -19.88
C LEU A 13 9.70 32.58 -20.66
N SER A 14 9.59 32.72 -21.98
CA SER A 14 8.77 31.81 -22.79
C SER A 14 9.34 30.39 -22.87
N THR A 15 10.66 30.24 -22.92
CA THR A 15 11.31 28.91 -22.88
C THR A 15 11.22 28.27 -21.51
N MET A 16 11.32 29.05 -20.42
CA MET A 16 11.09 28.56 -19.07
C MET A 16 9.63 28.15 -18.84
N ALA A 17 8.67 28.95 -19.28
CA ALA A 17 7.26 28.61 -19.19
C ALA A 17 6.89 27.37 -20.02
N PHE A 18 7.47 27.22 -21.21
CA PHE A 18 7.28 26.04 -22.04
C PHE A 18 7.95 24.80 -21.43
N ALA A 19 9.14 24.92 -20.83
CA ALA A 19 9.82 23.86 -20.12
C ALA A 19 9.03 23.43 -18.87
N GLN A 20 8.44 24.37 -18.13
CA GLN A 20 7.56 24.07 -16.99
C GLN A 20 6.26 23.36 -17.42
N SER A 21 5.66 23.75 -18.56
CA SER A 21 4.43 23.13 -19.06
C SER A 21 4.62 21.70 -19.59
N SER A 22 5.86 21.25 -19.72
CA SER A 22 6.25 19.92 -20.19
C SER A 22 7.11 19.15 -19.19
N SER A 23 7.21 19.61 -17.93
CA SER A 23 7.90 18.85 -16.91
C SER A 23 7.14 17.54 -16.62
N PRO A 24 7.83 16.48 -16.15
CA PRO A 24 7.19 15.21 -15.82
C PRO A 24 6.04 15.37 -14.82
N GLU A 25 6.22 16.21 -13.79
CA GLU A 25 5.21 16.52 -12.77
C GLU A 25 3.99 17.20 -13.40
N SER A 26 4.21 18.25 -14.21
CA SER A 26 3.12 18.98 -14.89
C SER A 26 2.32 18.08 -15.84
N LEU A 27 2.99 17.16 -16.53
CA LEU A 27 2.31 16.16 -17.36
C LEU A 27 1.48 15.22 -16.49
N TYR A 28 1.99 14.76 -15.35
CA TYR A 28 1.24 13.92 -14.43
C TYR A 28 0.00 14.63 -13.89
N GLU A 29 0.12 15.88 -13.41
CA GLU A 29 -1.00 16.71 -12.94
C GLU A 29 -2.08 16.88 -14.01
N ARG A 30 -1.70 17.18 -15.25
CA ARG A 30 -2.65 17.25 -16.38
C ARG A 30 -3.32 15.90 -16.67
N GLY A 31 -2.61 14.82 -16.45
CA GLY A 31 -3.17 13.47 -16.52
C GLY A 31 -4.24 13.26 -15.44
N MET A 32 -3.95 13.64 -14.21
CA MET A 32 -4.91 13.59 -13.10
C MET A 32 -6.14 14.46 -13.37
N ASP A 33 -5.96 15.70 -13.81
CA ASP A 33 -7.07 16.61 -14.17
C ASP A 33 -7.97 15.99 -15.24
N ALA A 34 -7.39 15.35 -16.25
CA ALA A 34 -8.13 14.72 -17.32
C ALA A 34 -8.99 13.53 -16.86
N ILE A 35 -8.48 12.69 -15.94
CA ILE A 35 -9.18 11.51 -15.45
C ILE A 35 -10.17 11.81 -14.33
N THR A 36 -9.90 12.81 -13.48
CA THR A 36 -10.81 13.19 -12.37
C THR A 36 -11.98 14.04 -12.84
N GLY A 37 -11.95 14.50 -14.07
CA GLY A 37 -12.98 15.40 -14.61
C GLY A 37 -12.90 16.83 -14.08
N ILE A 38 -11.77 17.24 -13.46
CA ILE A 38 -11.47 18.64 -13.16
C ILE A 38 -11.15 19.32 -14.49
N GLY A 39 -12.18 19.93 -15.08
CA GLY A 39 -12.13 20.51 -16.41
C GLY A 39 -13.43 20.24 -17.16
N PRO A 40 -13.54 20.54 -18.45
CA PRO A 40 -14.80 20.47 -19.16
C PRO A 40 -15.39 19.06 -19.33
N THR A 41 -14.57 17.98 -19.27
CA THR A 41 -15.03 16.59 -19.34
C THR A 41 -13.94 15.61 -18.92
N ARG A 42 -14.31 14.54 -18.23
CA ARG A 42 -13.43 13.39 -17.97
C ARG A 42 -12.99 12.77 -19.29
N ASN A 43 -11.68 12.57 -19.44
CA ASN A 43 -11.11 11.97 -20.64
C ASN A 43 -9.95 11.03 -20.26
N ASP A 44 -10.27 9.76 -20.01
CA ASP A 44 -9.30 8.76 -19.58
C ASP A 44 -8.18 8.55 -20.60
N MET A 45 -8.48 8.57 -21.91
CA MET A 45 -7.48 8.41 -22.97
C MET A 45 -6.46 9.55 -22.97
N GLN A 46 -6.92 10.77 -22.78
CA GLN A 46 -6.03 11.94 -22.68
C GLN A 46 -5.19 11.88 -21.41
N GLY A 47 -5.79 11.48 -20.28
CA GLY A 47 -5.08 11.28 -19.02
C GLY A 47 -3.96 10.24 -19.14
N ILE A 48 -4.26 9.09 -19.77
CA ILE A 48 -3.29 8.03 -20.02
C ILE A 48 -2.15 8.50 -20.94
N ASP A 49 -2.43 9.32 -21.98
CA ASP A 49 -1.38 9.89 -22.82
C ASP A 49 -0.43 10.79 -22.02
N TYR A 50 -0.98 11.63 -21.15
CA TYR A 50 -0.16 12.44 -20.26
C TYR A 50 0.66 11.60 -19.29
N PHE A 51 0.08 10.55 -18.69
CA PHE A 51 0.83 9.63 -17.82
C PHE A 51 1.94 8.91 -18.58
N ARG A 52 1.69 8.46 -19.81
CA ARG A 52 2.74 7.83 -20.66
C ARG A 52 3.91 8.77 -20.88
N ARG A 53 3.64 9.99 -21.31
CA ARG A 53 4.68 11.00 -21.55
C ARG A 53 5.47 11.33 -20.27
N SER A 54 4.79 11.45 -19.13
CA SER A 54 5.42 11.68 -17.84
C SER A 54 6.24 10.47 -17.37
N ALA A 55 5.72 9.26 -17.55
CA ALA A 55 6.39 8.01 -17.22
C ALA A 55 7.64 7.76 -18.07
N ASP A 56 7.60 8.13 -19.37
CA ASP A 56 8.74 8.05 -20.27
C ASP A 56 9.87 9.01 -19.87
N LEU A 57 9.53 10.13 -19.23
CA LEU A 57 10.47 11.06 -18.61
C LEU A 57 10.96 10.58 -17.22
N GLY A 58 10.53 9.40 -16.78
CA GLY A 58 11.01 8.75 -15.56
C GLY A 58 10.23 9.11 -14.30
N PHE A 59 9.11 9.81 -14.37
CA PHE A 59 8.36 10.21 -13.17
C PHE A 59 7.66 9.02 -12.52
N GLY A 60 8.08 8.66 -11.30
CA GLY A 60 7.60 7.48 -10.57
C GLY A 60 6.08 7.43 -10.39
N PRO A 61 5.41 8.51 -9.92
CA PRO A 61 3.95 8.52 -9.79
C PRO A 61 3.22 8.27 -11.11
N ALA A 62 3.70 8.80 -12.23
CA ALA A 62 3.12 8.53 -13.55
C ALA A 62 3.34 7.09 -14.01
N GLN A 63 4.50 6.50 -13.67
CA GLN A 63 4.76 5.08 -13.93
C GLN A 63 3.76 4.20 -13.19
N ILE A 64 3.46 4.51 -11.92
CA ILE A 64 2.47 3.78 -11.11
C ILE A 64 1.06 3.96 -11.70
N ALA A 65 0.67 5.19 -12.01
CA ALA A 65 -0.65 5.47 -12.60
C ALA A 65 -0.85 4.74 -13.94
N LEU A 66 0.14 4.79 -14.84
CA LEU A 66 0.08 4.09 -16.12
C LEU A 66 0.06 2.57 -15.93
N ALA A 67 0.84 2.04 -14.96
CA ALA A 67 0.85 0.63 -14.62
C ALA A 67 -0.54 0.12 -14.20
N TYR A 68 -1.28 0.92 -13.43
CA TYR A 68 -2.64 0.60 -13.05
C TYR A 68 -3.56 0.41 -14.26
N TYR A 69 -3.50 1.31 -15.25
CA TYR A 69 -4.30 1.17 -16.47
C TYR A 69 -3.94 -0.07 -17.28
N TYR A 70 -2.65 -0.44 -17.33
CA TYR A 70 -2.24 -1.72 -17.93
C TYR A 70 -2.68 -2.93 -17.11
N GLU A 71 -2.71 -2.82 -15.80
CA GLU A 71 -3.14 -3.91 -14.92
C GLU A 71 -4.65 -4.19 -15.05
N THR A 72 -5.46 -3.13 -14.98
CA THR A 72 -6.92 -3.24 -15.00
C THR A 72 -7.49 -3.42 -16.41
N GLY A 73 -6.75 -3.00 -17.44
CA GLY A 73 -7.27 -2.95 -18.81
C GLY A 73 -8.33 -1.86 -19.01
N THR A 74 -8.45 -0.91 -18.08
CA THR A 74 -9.41 0.18 -18.17
C THR A 74 -8.92 1.20 -19.20
N ALA A 75 -9.78 1.52 -20.17
CA ALA A 75 -9.53 2.48 -21.26
C ALA A 75 -8.40 2.13 -22.23
N ILE A 76 -7.48 1.21 -21.90
CA ILE A 76 -6.45 0.68 -22.81
C ILE A 76 -6.38 -0.85 -22.68
N ALA A 77 -5.76 -1.50 -23.68
CA ALA A 77 -5.55 -2.95 -23.62
C ALA A 77 -4.69 -3.31 -22.41
N GLY A 78 -5.16 -4.22 -21.59
CA GLY A 78 -4.46 -4.68 -20.39
C GLY A 78 -3.17 -5.42 -20.72
N SER A 79 -2.16 -5.25 -19.89
CA SER A 79 -0.89 -5.96 -19.99
C SER A 79 -0.22 -6.07 -18.62
N GLN A 80 -0.30 -7.24 -18.03
CA GLN A 80 0.32 -7.49 -16.71
C GLN A 80 1.85 -7.34 -16.74
N SER A 81 2.49 -7.68 -17.87
CA SER A 81 3.93 -7.50 -18.01
C SER A 81 4.34 -6.03 -18.08
N GLN A 82 3.61 -5.20 -18.84
CA GLN A 82 3.87 -3.76 -18.90
C GLN A 82 3.62 -3.08 -17.57
N ALA A 83 2.55 -3.48 -16.87
CA ALA A 83 2.28 -3.00 -15.50
C ALA A 83 3.44 -3.33 -14.56
N LEU A 84 3.92 -4.58 -14.57
CA LEU A 84 5.05 -5.00 -13.72
C LEU A 84 6.34 -4.22 -14.06
N ASP A 85 6.64 -4.01 -15.35
CA ASP A 85 7.83 -3.25 -15.74
C ASP A 85 7.79 -1.79 -15.26
N LEU A 86 6.63 -1.15 -15.31
CA LEU A 86 6.44 0.20 -14.79
C LEU A 86 6.55 0.26 -13.27
N TYR A 87 5.93 -0.68 -12.55
CA TYR A 87 6.10 -0.78 -11.09
C TYR A 87 7.57 -0.99 -10.71
N ARG A 88 8.30 -1.83 -11.45
CA ARG A 88 9.73 -2.03 -11.21
C ARG A 88 10.55 -0.75 -11.42
N LYS A 89 10.24 0.03 -12.47
CA LYS A 89 10.92 1.31 -12.72
C LYS A 89 10.69 2.31 -11.59
N ALA A 90 9.46 2.46 -11.12
CA ALA A 90 9.16 3.32 -9.98
C ALA A 90 9.80 2.80 -8.67
N ALA A 91 9.77 1.48 -8.44
CA ALA A 91 10.40 0.86 -7.28
C ALA A 91 11.94 1.00 -7.28
N GLN A 92 12.59 1.04 -8.44
CA GLN A 92 14.03 1.33 -8.57
C GLN A 92 14.39 2.74 -8.11
N GLN A 93 13.43 3.66 -8.17
CA GLN A 93 13.57 5.03 -7.65
C GLN A 93 13.29 5.11 -6.14
N GLY A 94 13.00 3.97 -5.50
CA GLY A 94 12.76 3.89 -4.07
C GLY A 94 11.29 4.08 -3.69
N ASP A 95 10.34 4.11 -4.63
CA ASP A 95 8.92 4.26 -4.31
C ASP A 95 8.39 3.01 -3.55
N PRO A 96 7.86 3.18 -2.32
CA PRO A 96 7.41 2.06 -1.50
C PRO A 96 6.13 1.40 -2.00
N LEU A 97 5.22 2.15 -2.63
CA LEU A 97 4.00 1.62 -3.22
C LEU A 97 4.34 0.72 -4.41
N ALA A 98 5.18 1.22 -5.31
CA ALA A 98 5.66 0.45 -6.45
C ALA A 98 6.47 -0.79 -6.03
N GLY A 99 7.29 -0.66 -4.98
CA GLY A 99 8.02 -1.78 -4.39
C GLY A 99 7.09 -2.90 -3.91
N TRP A 100 6.04 -2.54 -3.18
CA TRP A 100 5.03 -3.49 -2.76
C TRP A 100 4.28 -4.11 -3.95
N LEU A 101 3.81 -3.30 -4.91
CA LEU A 101 3.07 -3.78 -6.07
C LEU A 101 3.88 -4.74 -6.93
N ALA A 102 5.15 -4.43 -7.21
CA ALA A 102 6.05 -5.33 -7.92
C ALA A 102 6.33 -6.62 -7.12
N GLY A 103 6.65 -6.48 -5.84
CA GLY A 103 6.97 -7.60 -4.96
C GLY A 103 5.82 -8.57 -4.78
N ARG A 104 4.58 -8.06 -4.62
CA ARG A 104 3.37 -8.85 -4.54
C ARG A 104 3.15 -9.70 -5.81
N ARG A 105 3.42 -9.15 -6.99
CA ARG A 105 3.29 -9.90 -8.25
C ARG A 105 4.22 -11.08 -8.32
N TYR A 106 5.47 -10.91 -7.95
CA TYR A 106 6.43 -12.02 -7.87
C TYR A 106 6.07 -13.01 -6.77
N PHE A 107 5.52 -12.53 -5.63
CA PHE A 107 5.08 -13.39 -4.54
C PHE A 107 3.89 -14.29 -4.94
N LEU A 108 2.91 -13.74 -5.66
CA LEU A 108 1.70 -14.45 -6.09
C LEU A 108 1.85 -15.16 -7.44
N GLY A 109 2.76 -14.72 -8.30
CA GLY A 109 2.85 -15.17 -9.68
C GLY A 109 1.86 -14.48 -10.63
N ASN A 110 1.40 -13.25 -10.29
CA ASN A 110 0.41 -12.52 -11.08
C ASN A 110 1.08 -11.81 -12.28
N GLY A 111 0.81 -12.29 -13.49
CA GLY A 111 1.40 -11.77 -14.73
C GLY A 111 2.89 -12.05 -14.91
N VAL A 112 3.48 -12.83 -14.02
CA VAL A 112 4.88 -13.26 -14.03
C VAL A 112 4.99 -14.59 -13.31
N GLN A 113 6.01 -15.39 -13.62
CA GLN A 113 6.30 -16.58 -12.84
C GLN A 113 6.60 -16.22 -11.38
N ARG A 114 6.04 -16.99 -10.42
CA ARG A 114 6.33 -16.83 -8.99
C ARG A 114 7.83 -16.92 -8.74
N ASP A 115 8.37 -15.88 -8.15
CA ASP A 115 9.80 -15.75 -7.82
C ASP A 115 9.96 -15.14 -6.42
N PRO A 116 10.18 -15.99 -5.39
CA PRO A 116 10.33 -15.50 -4.02
C PRO A 116 11.55 -14.60 -3.79
N ASP A 117 12.61 -14.72 -4.58
CA ASP A 117 13.81 -13.88 -4.44
C ASP A 117 13.56 -12.50 -5.03
N ALA A 118 12.96 -12.45 -6.21
CA ALA A 118 12.48 -11.19 -6.79
C ALA A 118 11.43 -10.53 -5.89
N ALA A 119 10.49 -11.30 -5.31
CA ALA A 119 9.53 -10.78 -4.35
C ALA A 119 10.22 -10.14 -3.15
N GLN A 120 11.20 -10.82 -2.54
CA GLN A 120 11.96 -10.30 -1.41
C GLN A 120 12.66 -8.99 -1.75
N LYS A 121 13.30 -8.92 -2.93
CA LYS A 121 13.99 -7.71 -3.40
C LYS A 121 13.06 -6.49 -3.41
N TRP A 122 11.88 -6.64 -4.03
CA TRP A 122 10.96 -5.52 -4.20
C TRP A 122 10.16 -5.21 -2.94
N LEU A 123 9.72 -6.23 -2.18
CA LEU A 123 9.05 -6.01 -0.89
C LEU A 123 9.95 -5.31 0.12
N LYS A 124 11.27 -5.52 0.03
CA LYS A 124 12.23 -4.83 0.90
C LYS A 124 12.20 -3.32 0.67
N VAL A 125 12.06 -2.84 -0.56
CA VAL A 125 11.94 -1.39 -0.86
C VAL A 125 10.76 -0.78 -0.10
N ALA A 126 9.63 -1.49 -0.05
CA ALA A 126 8.44 -1.04 0.65
C ALA A 126 8.58 -1.17 2.18
N ALA A 127 9.06 -2.32 2.67
CA ALA A 127 9.15 -2.61 4.10
C ALA A 127 10.16 -1.70 4.81
N ASP A 128 11.29 -1.39 4.19
CA ASP A 128 12.31 -0.49 4.73
C ASP A 128 11.78 0.95 4.95
N GLN A 129 10.73 1.32 4.23
CA GLN A 129 10.05 2.61 4.36
C GLN A 129 8.73 2.52 5.16
N ASN A 130 8.60 1.46 5.98
CA ASN A 130 7.42 1.22 6.82
C ASN A 130 6.10 1.15 6.04
N ASN A 131 6.09 0.75 4.77
CA ASN A 131 4.85 0.47 4.07
C ASN A 131 4.20 -0.79 4.66
N ALA A 132 2.95 -0.66 5.12
CA ALA A 132 2.22 -1.74 5.81
C ALA A 132 2.08 -3.00 4.96
N TYR A 133 1.75 -2.84 3.69
CA TYR A 133 1.60 -3.98 2.76
C TYR A 133 2.94 -4.62 2.42
N GLY A 134 3.99 -3.79 2.24
CA GLY A 134 5.35 -4.27 2.05
C GLY A 134 5.81 -5.11 3.23
N ALA A 135 5.60 -4.62 4.46
CA ALA A 135 5.92 -5.36 5.69
C ALA A 135 5.08 -6.65 5.82
N TYR A 136 3.78 -6.59 5.53
CA TYR A 136 2.90 -7.76 5.57
C TYR A 136 3.33 -8.87 4.60
N TYR A 137 3.52 -8.54 3.32
CA TYR A 137 3.93 -9.53 2.32
C TYR A 137 5.35 -10.04 2.56
N MET A 138 6.25 -9.18 3.05
CA MET A 138 7.57 -9.62 3.51
C MET A 138 7.45 -10.59 4.71
N GLY A 139 6.56 -10.31 5.66
CA GLY A 139 6.25 -11.20 6.77
C GLY A 139 5.76 -12.57 6.30
N ARG A 140 4.86 -12.60 5.33
CA ARG A 140 4.39 -13.85 4.71
C ARG A 140 5.50 -14.63 4.01
N LEU A 141 6.36 -13.93 3.28
CA LEU A 141 7.52 -14.54 2.64
C LEU A 141 8.51 -15.11 3.66
N MET A 142 8.74 -14.39 4.76
CA MET A 142 9.63 -14.83 5.83
C MET A 142 9.02 -15.97 6.66
N ALA A 143 7.71 -16.08 6.77
CA ALA A 143 7.05 -17.20 7.45
C ALA A 143 7.38 -18.57 6.82
N ASP A 144 7.69 -18.59 5.52
CA ASP A 144 8.11 -19.81 4.79
C ASP A 144 9.64 -20.00 4.81
N ARG A 145 10.44 -18.93 4.92
CA ARG A 145 11.90 -18.96 4.77
C ARG A 145 12.66 -18.84 6.09
N ASP A 146 12.21 -17.93 6.94
CA ASP A 146 12.81 -17.62 8.23
C ASP A 146 11.72 -17.04 9.15
N TYR A 147 10.95 -17.94 9.75
CA TYR A 147 9.81 -17.58 10.61
C TYR A 147 10.19 -16.71 11.81
N THR A 148 11.48 -16.62 12.17
CA THR A 148 11.92 -15.76 13.28
C THR A 148 11.78 -14.28 12.97
N LYS A 149 11.77 -13.91 11.69
CA LYS A 149 11.59 -12.54 11.21
C LYS A 149 10.13 -12.14 11.00
N ALA A 150 9.25 -13.12 10.77
CA ALA A 150 7.86 -12.86 10.42
C ALA A 150 7.08 -12.08 11.48
N PRO A 151 7.15 -12.38 12.80
CA PRO A 151 6.39 -11.66 13.82
C PRO A 151 6.67 -10.16 13.84
N LYS A 152 7.94 -9.74 13.70
CA LYS A 152 8.31 -8.31 13.67
C LYS A 152 7.70 -7.60 12.47
N LEU A 153 7.72 -8.24 11.32
CA LEU A 153 7.17 -7.69 10.08
C LEU A 153 5.64 -7.58 10.13
N TYR A 154 4.97 -8.63 10.64
CA TYR A 154 3.53 -8.58 10.86
C TYR A 154 3.15 -7.49 11.87
N LYS A 155 3.94 -7.34 12.96
CA LYS A 155 3.67 -6.29 13.95
C LYS A 155 3.77 -4.89 13.36
N ILE A 156 4.77 -4.61 12.52
CA ILE A 156 4.91 -3.31 11.82
C ILE A 156 3.63 -3.00 11.02
N ALA A 157 3.11 -3.96 10.29
CA ALA A 157 1.89 -3.78 9.50
C ALA A 157 0.62 -3.74 10.37
N ALA A 158 0.56 -4.54 11.44
CA ALA A 158 -0.54 -4.58 12.40
C ALA A 158 -0.71 -3.26 13.16
N ASP A 159 0.39 -2.66 13.61
CA ASP A 159 0.42 -1.35 14.28
C ASP A 159 -0.06 -0.21 13.36
N GLN A 160 -0.01 -0.43 12.06
CA GLN A 160 -0.54 0.49 11.06
C GLN A 160 -2.00 0.23 10.71
N GLY A 161 -2.63 -0.74 11.37
CA GLY A 161 -4.05 -1.03 11.23
C GLY A 161 -4.40 -2.00 10.10
N LEU A 162 -3.44 -2.72 9.51
CA LEU A 162 -3.72 -3.72 8.47
C LEU A 162 -4.35 -4.98 9.10
N PRO A 163 -5.65 -5.28 8.87
CA PRO A 163 -6.33 -6.36 9.58
C PRO A 163 -5.74 -7.74 9.32
N GLN A 164 -5.30 -7.99 8.09
CA GLN A 164 -4.61 -9.23 7.73
C GLN A 164 -3.32 -9.41 8.56
N ALA A 165 -2.55 -8.34 8.73
CA ALA A 165 -1.32 -8.40 9.52
C ALA A 165 -1.60 -8.58 11.01
N GLN A 166 -2.65 -7.96 11.54
CA GLN A 166 -3.12 -8.16 12.92
C GLN A 166 -3.44 -9.63 13.18
N TYR A 167 -4.17 -10.25 12.25
CA TYR A 167 -4.48 -11.69 12.31
C TYR A 167 -3.20 -12.55 12.27
N PHE A 168 -2.29 -12.33 11.32
CA PHE A 168 -1.08 -13.13 11.23
C PHE A 168 -0.15 -12.91 12.41
N TYR A 169 -0.09 -11.70 12.95
CA TYR A 169 0.65 -11.43 14.19
C TYR A 169 0.05 -12.17 15.38
N ALA A 170 -1.29 -12.15 15.52
CA ALA A 170 -2.00 -12.94 16.53
C ALA A 170 -1.71 -14.44 16.41
N LYS A 171 -1.67 -14.98 15.18
CA LYS A 171 -1.31 -16.39 14.96
C LYS A 171 0.12 -16.69 15.42
N THR A 172 1.09 -15.81 15.16
CA THR A 172 2.46 -16.03 15.65
C THR A 172 2.54 -16.05 17.18
N LEU A 173 1.75 -15.19 17.85
CA LEU A 173 1.64 -15.16 19.33
C LEU A 173 0.91 -16.39 19.87
N GLN A 174 -0.18 -16.82 19.22
CA GLN A 174 -0.93 -18.03 19.60
C GLN A 174 -0.06 -19.27 19.55
N ASP A 175 0.71 -19.42 18.45
CA ASP A 175 1.50 -20.63 18.16
C ASP A 175 2.90 -20.58 18.77
N GLY A 176 3.40 -19.42 19.20
CA GLY A 176 4.76 -19.22 19.66
C GLY A 176 5.80 -19.33 18.54
N ARG A 177 5.41 -19.08 17.26
CA ARG A 177 6.30 -19.22 16.11
C ARG A 177 7.13 -17.95 15.90
N GLY A 178 8.43 -18.04 16.18
CA GLY A 178 9.37 -16.94 16.01
C GLY A 178 9.28 -15.86 17.09
N ILE A 179 8.40 -16.03 18.07
CA ILE A 179 8.20 -15.18 19.23
C ILE A 179 7.72 -16.03 20.41
N ALA A 180 7.90 -15.57 21.64
CA ALA A 180 7.33 -16.25 22.81
C ALA A 180 5.79 -16.34 22.68
N GLN A 181 5.25 -17.51 23.02
CA GLN A 181 3.80 -17.71 23.01
C GLN A 181 3.12 -16.77 24.02
N ASP A 182 2.08 -16.06 23.55
CA ASP A 182 1.24 -15.21 24.38
C ASP A 182 -0.21 -15.24 23.84
N ARG A 183 -1.01 -16.13 24.45
CA ARG A 183 -2.41 -16.34 24.04
C ARG A 183 -3.31 -15.17 24.41
N PHE A 184 -2.98 -14.44 25.48
CA PHE A 184 -3.72 -13.24 25.84
C PHE A 184 -3.52 -12.14 24.81
N ALA A 185 -2.26 -11.84 24.44
CA ALA A 185 -1.97 -10.89 23.38
C ALA A 185 -2.52 -11.36 22.03
N ALA A 186 -2.49 -12.66 21.72
CA ALA A 186 -3.12 -13.20 20.52
C ALA A 186 -4.61 -12.90 20.46
N TYR A 187 -5.33 -13.10 21.57
CA TYR A 187 -6.75 -12.77 21.67
C TYR A 187 -7.02 -11.28 21.42
N VAL A 188 -6.21 -10.39 22.01
CA VAL A 188 -6.30 -8.93 21.76
C VAL A 188 -6.19 -8.62 20.27
N TRP A 189 -5.17 -9.14 19.59
CA TRP A 189 -4.95 -8.85 18.18
C TRP A 189 -5.98 -9.50 17.25
N PHE A 190 -6.47 -10.69 17.56
CA PHE A 190 -7.60 -11.29 16.84
C PHE A 190 -8.87 -10.45 16.99
N SER A 191 -9.14 -9.91 18.20
CA SER A 191 -10.30 -9.03 18.42
C SER A 191 -10.21 -7.77 17.56
N ILE A 192 -9.04 -7.11 17.53
CA ILE A 192 -8.84 -5.91 16.69
C ILE A 192 -9.06 -6.24 15.22
N ALA A 193 -8.50 -7.36 14.73
CA ALA A 193 -8.67 -7.78 13.34
C ALA A 193 -10.14 -8.11 12.99
N ALA A 194 -10.86 -8.77 13.90
CA ALA A 194 -12.28 -9.09 13.73
C ALA A 194 -13.14 -7.83 13.70
N ASP A 195 -12.89 -6.91 14.64
CA ASP A 195 -13.58 -5.61 14.70
C ASP A 195 -13.30 -4.73 13.47
N ALA A 196 -12.13 -4.90 12.87
CA ALA A 196 -11.77 -4.27 11.59
C ALA A 196 -12.42 -4.96 10.36
N GLY A 197 -13.20 -6.03 10.56
CA GLY A 197 -13.94 -6.74 9.52
C GLY A 197 -13.20 -7.94 8.91
N TYR A 198 -12.06 -8.36 9.46
CA TYR A 198 -11.37 -9.56 8.99
C TYR A 198 -12.00 -10.82 9.60
N ALA A 199 -13.00 -11.37 8.90
CA ALA A 199 -13.85 -12.45 9.42
C ALA A 199 -13.08 -13.69 9.90
N VAL A 200 -11.95 -14.02 9.26
CA VAL A 200 -11.10 -15.16 9.64
C VAL A 200 -10.56 -15.04 11.07
N ALA A 201 -10.44 -13.81 11.61
CA ALA A 201 -9.97 -13.60 12.98
C ALA A 201 -10.95 -14.17 14.01
N GLY A 202 -12.24 -14.25 13.68
CA GLY A 202 -13.25 -14.89 14.53
C GLY A 202 -12.97 -16.37 14.81
N THR A 203 -12.35 -17.08 13.88
CA THR A 203 -11.95 -18.50 14.12
C THR A 203 -10.86 -18.60 15.18
N GLY A 204 -9.86 -17.69 15.15
CA GLY A 204 -8.80 -17.64 16.15
C GLY A 204 -9.34 -17.32 17.57
N LEU A 205 -10.32 -16.41 17.67
CA LEU A 205 -11.01 -16.14 18.93
C LEU A 205 -11.73 -17.39 19.45
N GLY A 206 -12.50 -18.06 18.58
CA GLY A 206 -13.21 -19.30 18.93
C GLY A 206 -12.28 -20.41 19.37
N GLU A 207 -11.12 -20.59 18.73
CA GLU A 207 -10.10 -21.55 19.13
C GLU A 207 -9.56 -21.27 20.54
N LEU A 208 -9.28 -20.01 20.87
CA LEU A 208 -8.77 -19.61 22.18
C LEU A 208 -9.82 -19.75 23.29
N GLU A 209 -11.08 -19.44 23.00
CA GLU A 209 -12.19 -19.58 23.95
C GLU A 209 -12.55 -21.06 24.19
N SER A 210 -12.75 -21.83 23.12
CA SER A 210 -13.15 -23.26 23.23
C SER A 210 -12.03 -24.15 23.78
N GLY A 211 -10.77 -23.78 23.53
CA GLY A 211 -9.61 -24.50 24.06
C GLY A 211 -9.37 -24.31 25.56
N GLY A 212 -10.13 -23.41 26.23
CA GLY A 212 -9.98 -23.13 27.64
C GLY A 212 -8.63 -22.50 28.01
N TYR A 213 -7.97 -21.85 27.05
CA TYR A 213 -6.64 -21.27 27.25
C TYR A 213 -6.67 -19.95 28.04
N LEU A 214 -7.83 -19.31 28.11
CA LEU A 214 -8.06 -18.06 28.82
C LEU A 214 -9.26 -18.20 29.73
N THR A 215 -9.20 -17.63 30.96
CA THR A 215 -10.35 -17.52 31.83
C THR A 215 -11.35 -16.48 31.33
N THR A 216 -12.58 -16.51 31.80
CA THR A 216 -13.61 -15.52 31.46
C THR A 216 -13.16 -14.08 31.75
N ASP A 217 -12.44 -13.90 32.87
CA ASP A 217 -11.90 -12.59 33.26
C ASP A 217 -10.81 -12.12 32.29
N GLN A 218 -9.91 -13.02 31.91
CA GLN A 218 -8.88 -12.72 30.90
C GLN A 218 -9.47 -12.38 29.51
N VAL A 219 -10.52 -13.07 29.08
CA VAL A 219 -11.26 -12.74 27.86
C VAL A 219 -11.87 -11.35 27.95
N SER A 220 -12.48 -11.01 29.09
CA SER A 220 -13.08 -9.69 29.30
C SER A 220 -12.03 -8.57 29.31
N GLU A 221 -10.89 -8.81 29.96
CA GLU A 221 -9.74 -7.90 29.97
C GLU A 221 -9.13 -7.73 28.57
N ALA A 222 -8.95 -8.82 27.84
CA ALA A 222 -8.42 -8.78 26.47
C ALA A 222 -9.33 -7.97 25.52
N LYS A 223 -10.66 -8.13 25.64
CA LYS A 223 -11.63 -7.32 24.90
C LYS A 223 -11.55 -5.82 25.23
N ALA A 224 -11.36 -5.48 26.51
CA ALA A 224 -11.16 -4.09 26.92
C ALA A 224 -9.88 -3.52 26.32
N LYS A 225 -8.77 -4.25 26.45
CA LYS A 225 -7.47 -3.86 25.89
C LYS A 225 -7.50 -3.73 24.36
N ALA A 226 -8.23 -4.59 23.66
CA ALA A 226 -8.41 -4.50 22.22
C ALA A 226 -9.07 -3.17 21.81
N ARG A 227 -10.14 -2.75 22.51
CA ARG A 227 -10.80 -1.46 22.25
C ARG A 227 -9.87 -0.27 22.48
N ASP A 228 -9.07 -0.29 23.54
CA ASP A 228 -8.11 0.78 23.82
C ASP A 228 -7.02 0.86 22.74
N MET A 229 -6.49 -0.29 22.31
CA MET A 229 -5.49 -0.35 21.25
C MET A 229 -6.07 0.05 19.89
N GLU A 230 -7.32 -0.33 19.58
CA GLU A 230 -8.01 0.10 18.35
C GLU A 230 -8.06 1.62 18.26
N GLN A 231 -8.33 2.33 19.36
CA GLN A 231 -8.33 3.80 19.39
C GLN A 231 -6.95 4.39 19.10
N VAL A 232 -5.88 3.73 19.58
CA VAL A 232 -4.51 4.16 19.27
C VAL A 232 -4.19 3.98 17.78
N VAL A 233 -4.58 2.83 17.21
CA VAL A 233 -4.40 2.55 15.77
C VAL A 233 -5.19 3.56 14.92
N ILE A 234 -6.46 3.82 15.27
CA ILE A 234 -7.29 4.82 14.58
C ILE A 234 -6.61 6.18 14.58
N ARG A 235 -6.13 6.65 15.74
CA ARG A 235 -5.41 7.94 15.85
C ARG A 235 -4.15 7.97 14.98
N ALA A 236 -3.37 6.88 14.97
CA ALA A 236 -2.15 6.80 14.19
C ALA A 236 -2.41 6.81 12.68
N VAL A 237 -3.49 6.16 12.22
CA VAL A 237 -3.92 6.17 10.81
C VAL A 237 -4.42 7.56 10.42
N THR A 238 -5.29 8.16 11.24
CA THR A 238 -5.86 9.50 10.98
C THR A 238 -4.78 10.59 10.95
N ALA A 239 -3.80 10.52 11.86
CA ALA A 239 -2.71 11.49 11.90
C ALA A 239 -1.81 11.44 10.64
N ARG A 240 -1.78 10.32 9.94
CA ARG A 240 -1.06 10.15 8.66
C ARG A 240 -1.88 10.55 7.44
N GLY A 241 -3.10 11.06 7.64
CA GLY A 241 -4.01 11.42 6.55
C GLY A 241 -4.44 10.22 5.71
N CYS A 242 -4.49 9.03 6.31
CA CYS A 242 -4.81 7.77 5.62
C CYS A 242 -3.90 7.46 4.41
N SER A 243 -2.77 8.16 4.27
CA SER A 243 -1.78 7.90 3.23
C SER A 243 -1.27 6.45 3.38
N GLY A 244 -1.41 5.66 2.34
CA GLY A 244 -1.14 4.21 2.34
C GLY A 244 -2.40 3.33 2.38
N TRP A 245 -3.58 3.95 2.57
CA TRP A 245 -4.90 3.34 2.39
C TRP A 245 -5.63 3.94 1.18
N ASP A 246 -4.96 4.77 0.39
CA ASP A 246 -5.48 5.43 -0.81
C ASP A 246 -5.74 4.38 -1.89
N GLY A 247 -6.77 3.59 -1.61
CA GLY A 247 -7.28 2.54 -2.47
C GLY A 247 -8.15 3.10 -3.57
N GLU A 248 -7.57 3.88 -4.46
CA GLU A 248 -8.15 4.07 -5.80
C GLU A 248 -8.06 2.79 -6.65
N PHE A 249 -7.60 1.68 -6.04
CA PHE A 249 -7.40 0.42 -6.76
C PHE A 249 -8.27 -0.67 -6.17
N ASP A 250 -9.44 -0.90 -6.75
CA ASP A 250 -10.49 -1.81 -6.27
C ASP A 250 -10.09 -3.29 -6.07
N GLU A 251 -8.94 -3.70 -6.54
CA GLU A 251 -8.35 -5.03 -6.24
C GLU A 251 -7.16 -4.96 -5.29
N PHE A 252 -6.83 -3.80 -4.81
CA PHE A 252 -5.66 -3.46 -4.06
C PHE A 252 -5.97 -2.34 -3.10
N PRO A 253 -5.32 -2.38 -2.09
CA PRO A 253 -5.65 -2.95 -0.82
C PRO A 253 -7.12 -2.70 -0.54
N THR A 254 -7.75 -3.62 0.15
CA THR A 254 -9.09 -3.38 0.72
C THR A 254 -9.12 -1.96 1.29
N PRO A 255 -10.14 -1.15 0.97
CA PRO A 255 -10.30 0.17 1.56
C PRO A 255 -10.13 0.05 3.08
N PRO A 256 -9.73 1.12 3.78
CA PRO A 256 -9.62 1.06 5.22
C PRO A 256 -10.88 0.43 5.80
N PRO A 257 -10.78 -0.39 6.86
CA PRO A 257 -11.93 -1.02 7.47
C PRO A 257 -13.07 -0.01 7.61
N PRO A 258 -14.36 -0.39 7.44
CA PRO A 258 -15.48 0.55 7.42
C PRO A 258 -15.49 1.52 8.60
N LYS A 259 -14.97 1.10 9.75
CA LYS A 259 -14.78 1.97 10.91
C LYS A 259 -13.72 3.05 10.70
N LEU A 260 -12.70 2.82 9.89
CA LEU A 260 -11.62 3.78 9.60
C LEU A 260 -11.94 4.66 8.39
N GLN A 261 -12.73 4.19 7.41
CA GLN A 261 -13.10 4.96 6.22
C GLN A 261 -13.69 6.35 6.56
N ARG A 262 -14.50 6.45 7.63
CA ARG A 262 -15.09 7.72 8.08
C ARG A 262 -14.07 8.75 8.57
N TYR A 263 -12.82 8.36 8.82
CA TYR A 263 -11.74 9.24 9.27
C TYR A 263 -10.76 9.59 8.16
N CYS A 264 -10.98 9.06 6.94
CA CYS A 264 -10.11 9.22 5.79
C CYS A 264 -10.62 10.27 4.76
N HIS A 265 -11.65 11.05 5.14
CA HIS A 265 -12.24 12.13 4.33
C HIS A 265 -12.00 13.48 4.97
#